data_b6e2c0d5ab3e9501c382070d1bc07a5f
#
_entry.id   b6e2c0d5ab3e9501c382070d1bc07a5f
#
_cell.length_a   1.000
_cell.length_b   1.000
_cell.length_c   1.000
_cell.angle_alpha   90.00
_cell.angle_beta   90.00
_cell.angle_gamma   90.00
#
_symmetry.space_group_name_H-M   'P 1'
#
loop_
_entity.id
_entity.type
_entity.pdbx_description
1 polymer ?
#
loop_
_entity_poly.entity_id
_entity_poly.type
_entity_poly.pdbx_seq_one_letter_code
_entity_poly.pdbx_strand_id
1 'polypeptide(L)'
;MGISSVLSALGLLGFLLFLAGIGFVVLSASQGRPVRGGVLLAAVGLIAGVLLSLVSQGILIVQPQEIAVVFNTLSGNLEQPRRAGTHIVIPVIQDVTIYPIEQQQYTMSGIEREGALPGDDAVQARTVDGQVVRLDVSLLFGIDPNNVNTVHQRWRTRYVNDFIRPTARGIVRDVVSRFRAEEIYGGGRGEMEDSIQAALEARMAEEGLILTDLLVRDINFSQQFTEAIEQAQIAQQEAERARLRVQQIRQEAEQVRAQAQGQRDATIARAEGEAQAIILRAQAEAEALRLVSQQIAANPSLIQYQYIQSLSDNVRLVMVPTNSPFLFDFASLADPRLDFIAPEVPEPELLAPIPPDVTVPPPIDFDQAPTTSGN
;
A
#
# COMPACT_ATOMS: atom_id res chain seq x y z
N MET A 1 -8.86 14.77 50.85
CA MET A 1 -8.30 14.11 52.08
C MET A 1 -9.02 12.77 52.21
N GLY A 2 -8.28 11.66 52.21
CA GLY A 2 -8.88 10.34 52.33
C GLY A 2 -9.27 10.02 53.77
N ILE A 3 -10.17 9.06 53.97
CA ILE A 3 -10.62 8.61 55.32
C ILE A 3 -9.41 8.21 56.16
N SER A 4 -8.40 7.60 55.57
CA SER A 4 -7.16 7.21 56.27
C SER A 4 -6.37 8.42 56.82
N SER A 5 -6.32 9.54 56.10
CA SER A 5 -5.62 10.74 56.59
C SER A 5 -6.36 11.43 57.75
N VAL A 6 -7.68 11.37 57.75
CA VAL A 6 -8.48 11.86 58.87
C VAL A 6 -8.27 11.00 60.13
N LEU A 7 -8.29 9.70 59.99
CA LEU A 7 -8.06 8.77 61.08
C LEU A 7 -6.61 8.81 61.61
N SER A 8 -5.62 9.03 60.75
CA SER A 8 -4.24 9.22 61.21
C SER A 8 -4.06 10.53 61.96
N ALA A 9 -4.74 11.62 61.55
CA ALA A 9 -4.75 12.87 62.29
C ALA A 9 -5.41 12.72 63.66
N LEU A 10 -6.51 11.98 63.79
CA LEU A 10 -7.16 11.64 65.05
C LEU A 10 -6.26 10.78 65.96
N GLY A 11 -5.52 9.81 65.36
CA GLY A 11 -4.53 9.00 66.04
C GLY A 11 -3.41 9.87 66.65
N LEU A 12 -2.92 10.85 65.91
CA LEU A 12 -1.91 11.82 66.35
C LEU A 12 -2.44 12.68 67.51
N LEU A 13 -3.73 13.10 67.48
CA LEU A 13 -4.38 13.75 68.62
C LEU A 13 -4.43 12.84 69.87
N GLY A 14 -4.67 11.58 69.71
CA GLY A 14 -4.58 10.59 70.82
C GLY A 14 -3.19 10.54 71.45
N PHE A 15 -2.12 10.58 70.65
CA PHE A 15 -0.73 10.63 71.18
C PHE A 15 -0.43 11.99 71.85
N LEU A 16 -1.00 13.10 71.39
CA LEU A 16 -0.89 14.39 72.03
C LEU A 16 -1.61 14.42 73.38
N LEU A 17 -2.77 13.80 73.49
CA LEU A 17 -3.48 13.63 74.76
C LEU A 17 -2.67 12.73 75.72
N PHE A 18 -1.98 11.70 75.26
CA PHE A 18 -1.06 10.89 76.05
C PHE A 18 0.09 11.74 76.65
N LEU A 19 0.75 12.53 75.81
CA LEU A 19 1.82 13.45 76.24
C LEU A 19 1.32 14.50 77.24
N ALA A 20 0.13 15.07 76.97
CA ALA A 20 -0.51 16.02 77.86
C ALA A 20 -0.85 15.33 79.21
N GLY A 21 -1.32 14.08 79.17
CA GLY A 21 -1.58 13.29 80.41
C GLY A 21 -0.30 13.08 81.23
N ILE A 22 0.83 12.71 80.57
CA ILE A 22 2.12 12.61 81.24
C ILE A 22 2.54 13.95 81.86
N GLY A 23 2.46 15.03 81.10
CA GLY A 23 2.75 16.38 81.60
C GLY A 23 1.91 16.72 82.85
N PHE A 24 0.60 16.37 82.80
CA PHE A 24 -0.29 16.58 83.94
C PHE A 24 0.06 15.70 85.18
N VAL A 25 0.50 14.47 84.99
CA VAL A 25 1.02 13.62 86.04
C VAL A 25 2.24 14.23 86.74
N VAL A 26 3.20 14.74 85.91
CA VAL A 26 4.42 15.36 86.42
C VAL A 26 4.08 16.61 87.22
N LEU A 27 3.18 17.48 86.66
CA LEU A 27 2.75 18.72 87.33
C LEU A 27 1.97 18.42 88.65
N SER A 28 1.09 17.43 88.67
CA SER A 28 0.33 17.02 89.87
C SER A 28 1.21 16.44 90.89
N ALA A 29 2.20 15.62 90.52
CA ALA A 29 3.17 15.02 91.46
C ALA A 29 4.05 16.13 92.11
N SER A 30 4.49 17.14 91.37
CA SER A 30 5.28 18.24 91.89
C SER A 30 4.47 19.11 92.89
N GLN A 31 3.13 19.13 92.78
CA GLN A 31 2.21 19.89 93.67
C GLN A 31 1.63 19.03 94.82
N GLY A 32 2.04 17.79 94.96
CA GLY A 32 1.52 16.90 96.03
C GLY A 32 0.04 16.48 95.83
N ARG A 33 -0.55 16.69 94.64
CA ARG A 33 -1.94 16.33 94.32
C ARG A 33 -2.09 14.93 93.80
N PRO A 34 -3.26 14.31 93.91
CA PRO A 34 -3.47 12.92 93.40
C PRO A 34 -3.29 12.84 91.92
N VAL A 35 -2.39 12.04 91.43
CA VAL A 35 -2.00 11.87 89.99
C VAL A 35 -2.98 11.00 89.17
N ARG A 36 -4.04 10.48 89.86
CA ARG A 36 -4.99 9.51 89.22
C ARG A 36 -5.62 9.99 87.93
N GLY A 37 -5.99 11.25 87.87
CA GLY A 37 -6.59 11.86 86.64
C GLY A 37 -5.63 11.95 85.44
N GLY A 38 -4.37 12.31 85.69
CA GLY A 38 -3.34 12.38 84.67
C GLY A 38 -2.96 10.99 84.15
N VAL A 39 -2.86 10.01 85.03
CA VAL A 39 -2.58 8.60 84.62
C VAL A 39 -3.72 8.06 83.75
N LEU A 40 -4.97 8.34 84.10
CA LEU A 40 -6.13 7.89 83.33
C LEU A 40 -6.19 8.58 81.99
N LEU A 41 -5.92 9.88 81.92
CA LEU A 41 -5.86 10.62 80.67
C LEU A 41 -4.72 10.12 79.76
N ALA A 42 -3.55 9.86 80.29
CA ALA A 42 -2.43 9.27 79.54
C ALA A 42 -2.80 7.87 79.03
N ALA A 43 -3.37 6.99 79.89
CA ALA A 43 -3.75 5.65 79.47
C ALA A 43 -4.81 5.67 78.36
N VAL A 44 -5.85 6.49 78.45
CA VAL A 44 -6.87 6.64 77.45
C VAL A 44 -6.29 7.22 76.13
N GLY A 45 -5.43 8.27 76.21
CA GLY A 45 -4.75 8.85 75.07
C GLY A 45 -3.86 7.85 74.37
N LEU A 46 -3.10 7.04 75.09
CA LEU A 46 -2.27 6.02 74.50
C LEU A 46 -3.09 4.91 73.78
N ILE A 47 -4.11 4.37 74.46
CA ILE A 47 -4.97 3.33 73.91
C ILE A 47 -5.71 3.87 72.66
N ALA A 48 -6.30 5.05 72.77
CA ALA A 48 -6.99 5.71 71.57
C ALA A 48 -6.04 5.99 70.44
N GLY A 49 -4.83 6.53 70.71
CA GLY A 49 -3.82 6.80 69.71
C GLY A 49 -3.37 5.53 68.96
N VAL A 50 -3.08 4.45 69.72
CA VAL A 50 -2.69 3.16 69.13
C VAL A 50 -3.83 2.54 68.32
N LEU A 51 -5.05 2.49 68.83
CA LEU A 51 -6.20 1.90 68.15
C LEU A 51 -6.53 2.68 66.86
N LEU A 52 -6.58 4.01 66.94
CA LEU A 52 -6.85 4.84 65.74
C LEU A 52 -5.73 4.73 64.72
N SER A 53 -4.48 4.65 65.12
CA SER A 53 -3.34 4.42 64.25
C SER A 53 -3.41 3.07 63.54
N LEU A 54 -3.75 2.01 64.25
CA LEU A 54 -3.94 0.68 63.67
C LEU A 54 -5.11 0.63 62.70
N VAL A 55 -6.25 1.25 63.02
CA VAL A 55 -7.41 1.32 62.13
C VAL A 55 -7.08 2.14 60.90
N SER A 56 -6.36 3.27 61.05
CA SER A 56 -5.94 4.10 59.91
C SER A 56 -5.05 3.34 58.92
N GLN A 57 -4.10 2.55 59.41
CA GLN A 57 -3.22 1.74 58.60
C GLN A 57 -3.95 0.53 57.97
N GLY A 58 -5.05 0.11 58.60
CA GLY A 58 -5.86 -1.02 58.11
C GLY A 58 -6.82 -0.66 56.96
N ILE A 59 -6.95 0.62 56.60
CA ILE A 59 -7.80 1.03 55.50
C ILE A 59 -6.98 1.09 54.22
N LEU A 60 -7.24 0.16 53.32
CA LEU A 60 -6.67 0.09 51.96
C LEU A 60 -7.67 0.67 50.97
N ILE A 61 -7.28 1.72 50.25
CA ILE A 61 -8.06 2.26 49.14
C ILE A 61 -7.37 1.86 47.87
N VAL A 62 -8.04 1.05 47.03
CA VAL A 62 -7.57 0.60 45.71
C VAL A 62 -8.26 1.44 44.66
N GLN A 63 -7.50 2.06 43.78
CA GLN A 63 -8.01 2.90 42.69
C GLN A 63 -8.60 2.04 41.56
N PRO A 64 -9.45 2.59 40.66
CA PRO A 64 -10.08 1.85 39.55
C PRO A 64 -9.09 1.19 38.60
N GLN A 65 -7.90 1.78 38.41
CA GLN A 65 -6.82 1.28 37.56
C GLN A 65 -5.84 0.36 38.30
N GLU A 66 -6.10 -0.01 39.54
CA GLU A 66 -5.21 -0.79 40.38
C GLU A 66 -5.89 -2.06 40.92
N ILE A 67 -5.09 -3.03 41.26
CA ILE A 67 -5.50 -4.22 41.99
C ILE A 67 -4.49 -4.51 43.10
N ALA A 68 -4.99 -4.85 44.25
CA ALA A 68 -4.14 -5.14 45.40
C ALA A 68 -4.06 -6.65 45.64
N VAL A 69 -2.85 -7.17 45.70
CA VAL A 69 -2.53 -8.54 46.13
C VAL A 69 -2.21 -8.49 47.60
N VAL A 70 -2.90 -9.33 48.39
CA VAL A 70 -2.77 -9.43 49.83
C VAL A 70 -2.09 -10.75 50.18
N PHE A 71 -0.93 -10.66 50.80
CA PHE A 71 -0.20 -11.80 51.35
C PHE A 71 -0.42 -11.87 52.84
N ASN A 72 -0.98 -12.99 53.34
CA ASN A 72 -1.19 -13.22 54.74
C ASN A 72 0.05 -13.92 55.33
N THR A 73 0.82 -13.19 56.13
CA THR A 73 2.08 -13.67 56.74
C THR A 73 1.89 -14.78 57.77
N LEU A 74 0.68 -14.85 58.38
CA LEU A 74 0.39 -15.88 59.38
C LEU A 74 0.03 -17.22 58.72
N SER A 75 -0.75 -17.21 57.62
CA SER A 75 -1.14 -18.43 56.91
C SER A 75 -0.15 -18.82 55.81
N GLY A 76 0.74 -17.89 55.40
CA GLY A 76 1.66 -18.07 54.28
C GLY A 76 1.00 -18.09 52.89
N ASN A 77 -0.28 -17.73 52.81
CA ASN A 77 -1.06 -17.79 51.55
C ASN A 77 -1.36 -16.40 50.99
N LEU A 78 -1.51 -16.36 49.65
CA LEU A 78 -2.09 -15.21 48.97
C LEU A 78 -3.62 -15.27 49.05
N GLU A 79 -4.23 -14.16 49.43
CA GLU A 79 -5.67 -14.03 49.46
C GLU A 79 -6.20 -13.69 48.03
N GLN A 80 -7.52 -13.67 47.86
CA GLN A 80 -8.12 -13.19 46.62
C GLN A 80 -7.76 -11.71 46.38
N PRO A 81 -7.36 -11.35 45.18
CA PRO A 81 -7.00 -9.97 44.86
C PRO A 81 -8.13 -8.99 45.17
N ARG A 82 -7.80 -7.87 45.77
CA ARG A 82 -8.76 -6.82 46.11
C ARG A 82 -8.89 -5.87 44.91
N ARG A 83 -10.09 -5.82 44.32
CA ARG A 83 -10.42 -4.90 43.22
C ARG A 83 -10.64 -3.49 43.76
N ALA A 84 -10.88 -2.53 42.84
CA ALA A 84 -11.15 -1.15 43.20
C ALA A 84 -12.20 -1.01 44.30
N GLY A 85 -11.91 -0.13 45.28
CA GLY A 85 -12.77 0.13 46.43
C GLY A 85 -11.98 0.29 47.69
N THR A 86 -12.72 0.40 48.81
CA THR A 86 -12.15 0.48 50.15
C THR A 86 -12.20 -0.88 50.81
N HIS A 87 -11.05 -1.38 51.21
CA HIS A 87 -10.90 -2.69 51.87
C HIS A 87 -10.28 -2.51 53.25
N ILE A 88 -10.56 -3.45 54.12
CA ILE A 88 -9.94 -3.51 55.44
C ILE A 88 -8.88 -4.60 55.38
N VAL A 89 -7.66 -4.24 55.75
CA VAL A 89 -6.52 -5.15 55.92
C VAL A 89 -6.01 -5.07 57.36
N ILE A 90 -5.46 -6.16 57.83
CA ILE A 90 -4.91 -6.21 59.18
C ILE A 90 -3.42 -5.90 59.12
N PRO A 91 -2.99 -4.67 59.55
CA PRO A 91 -1.58 -4.31 59.53
C PRO A 91 -0.75 -5.37 60.32
N VAL A 92 0.52 -5.58 59.89
CA VAL A 92 1.46 -6.56 60.47
C VAL A 92 1.18 -8.03 60.06
N ILE A 93 -0.09 -8.42 59.83
CA ILE A 93 -0.45 -9.78 59.43
C ILE A 93 -0.59 -9.88 57.90
N GLN A 94 -1.09 -8.82 57.28
CA GLN A 94 -1.33 -8.77 55.84
C GLN A 94 -0.39 -7.78 55.19
N ASP A 95 0.43 -8.25 54.26
CA ASP A 95 1.26 -7.42 53.39
C ASP A 95 0.53 -7.17 52.06
N VAL A 96 0.51 -5.94 51.60
CA VAL A 96 -0.26 -5.52 50.43
C VAL A 96 0.66 -4.95 49.36
N THR A 97 0.59 -5.53 48.17
CA THR A 97 1.26 -5.01 46.98
C THR A 97 0.23 -4.57 45.97
N ILE A 98 0.31 -3.32 45.51
CA ILE A 98 -0.59 -2.75 44.52
C ILE A 98 0.04 -2.92 43.15
N TYR A 99 -0.76 -3.36 42.17
CA TYR A 99 -0.40 -3.52 40.77
C TYR A 99 -1.29 -2.67 39.89
N PRO A 100 -0.71 -1.92 38.90
CA PRO A 100 -1.48 -1.25 37.89
C PRO A 100 -2.06 -2.27 36.89
N ILE A 101 -3.38 -2.23 36.67
CA ILE A 101 -4.09 -3.05 35.67
C ILE A 101 -4.39 -2.24 34.38
N GLU A 102 -4.00 -0.99 34.39
CA GLU A 102 -4.05 -0.15 33.18
C GLU A 102 -3.06 -0.65 32.12
N GLN A 103 -3.31 -0.25 30.89
CA GLN A 103 -2.43 -0.55 29.77
C GLN A 103 -1.09 0.16 29.95
N GLN A 104 -0.02 -0.61 29.92
CA GLN A 104 1.36 -0.15 30.02
C GLN A 104 2.06 -0.34 28.69
N GLN A 105 3.01 0.53 28.40
CA GLN A 105 3.87 0.42 27.25
C GLN A 105 5.31 0.16 27.67
N TYR A 106 5.95 -0.80 26.98
CA TYR A 106 7.39 -1.04 27.08
C TYR A 106 8.01 -0.99 25.70
N THR A 107 8.95 -0.06 25.51
CA THR A 107 9.61 0.16 24.21
C THR A 107 11.07 -0.22 24.31
N MET A 108 11.50 -1.10 23.39
CA MET A 108 12.89 -1.43 23.12
C MET A 108 13.29 -0.71 21.82
N SER A 109 14.13 0.31 21.92
CA SER A 109 14.57 1.11 20.77
C SER A 109 16.06 1.37 20.81
N GLY A 110 16.67 1.47 19.64
CA GLY A 110 18.06 1.91 19.48
C GLY A 110 18.21 3.43 19.46
N ILE A 111 17.11 4.17 19.44
CA ILE A 111 17.11 5.64 19.42
C ILE A 111 17.14 6.14 20.86
N GLU A 112 18.11 7.01 21.18
CA GLU A 112 18.19 7.65 22.48
C GLU A 112 16.87 8.39 22.82
N ARG A 113 16.34 8.18 24.04
CA ARG A 113 15.10 8.79 24.59
C ARG A 113 13.79 8.23 24.07
N GLU A 114 13.77 7.25 23.15
CA GLU A 114 12.53 6.58 22.74
C GLU A 114 12.29 5.26 23.50
N GLY A 115 13.37 4.61 23.94
CA GLY A 115 13.30 3.36 24.71
C GLY A 115 12.93 3.55 26.17
N ALA A 116 12.40 2.49 26.81
CA ALA A 116 12.15 2.45 28.25
C ALA A 116 13.45 2.47 29.06
N LEU A 117 14.55 2.04 28.47
CA LEU A 117 15.90 2.09 29.06
C LEU A 117 16.76 3.10 28.29
N PRO A 118 17.64 3.84 28.99
CA PRO A 118 18.59 4.72 28.31
C PRO A 118 19.62 3.89 27.53
N GLY A 119 19.95 4.35 26.32
CA GLY A 119 20.93 3.71 25.44
C GLY A 119 20.28 2.82 24.37
N ASP A 120 21.10 2.03 23.68
CA ASP A 120 20.67 1.13 22.62
C ASP A 120 20.06 -0.14 23.18
N ASP A 121 18.73 -0.21 23.21
CA ASP A 121 17.96 -1.38 23.64
C ASP A 121 17.23 -2.06 22.47
N ALA A 122 17.53 -1.71 21.20
CA ALA A 122 16.98 -2.40 20.04
C ALA A 122 17.19 -3.92 20.10
N VAL A 123 16.26 -4.67 19.55
CA VAL A 123 16.39 -6.12 19.48
C VAL A 123 17.22 -6.49 18.25
N GLN A 124 18.43 -6.97 18.50
CA GLN A 124 19.28 -7.50 17.43
C GLN A 124 18.92 -8.96 17.16
N ALA A 125 18.55 -9.28 15.94
CA ALA A 125 18.22 -10.61 15.46
C ALA A 125 19.02 -10.97 14.20
N ARG A 126 19.02 -12.26 13.86
CA ARG A 126 19.63 -12.75 12.62
C ARG A 126 18.58 -13.51 11.82
N THR A 127 18.43 -13.17 10.57
CA THR A 127 17.51 -13.81 9.63
C THR A 127 18.02 -15.18 9.19
N VAL A 128 17.18 -15.99 8.50
CA VAL A 128 17.52 -17.32 8.00
C VAL A 128 18.70 -17.31 7.01
N ASP A 129 18.83 -16.22 6.25
CA ASP A 129 19.93 -15.98 5.30
C ASP A 129 21.17 -15.33 5.96
N GLY A 130 21.18 -15.26 7.29
CA GLY A 130 22.33 -14.83 8.08
C GLY A 130 22.52 -13.33 8.21
N GLN A 131 21.61 -12.50 7.68
CA GLN A 131 21.68 -11.04 7.82
C GLN A 131 21.38 -10.61 9.26
N VAL A 132 22.09 -9.58 9.71
CA VAL A 132 21.83 -8.97 11.02
C VAL A 132 20.81 -7.86 10.85
N VAL A 133 19.73 -7.95 11.62
CA VAL A 133 18.63 -6.99 11.63
C VAL A 133 18.47 -6.43 13.03
N ARG A 134 18.24 -5.13 13.15
CA ARG A 134 17.91 -4.44 14.40
C ARG A 134 16.47 -3.98 14.35
N LEU A 135 15.69 -4.38 15.33
CA LEU A 135 14.26 -4.08 15.42
C LEU A 135 13.98 -3.23 16.64
N ASP A 136 13.24 -2.16 16.44
CA ASP A 136 12.66 -1.35 17.49
C ASP A 136 11.23 -1.82 17.72
N VAL A 137 10.94 -2.28 18.93
CA VAL A 137 9.68 -2.95 19.27
C VAL A 137 9.04 -2.30 20.47
N SER A 138 7.75 -1.98 20.37
CA SER A 138 6.92 -1.51 21.47
C SER A 138 5.84 -2.54 21.79
N LEU A 139 5.73 -2.88 23.06
CA LEU A 139 4.75 -3.80 23.60
C LEU A 139 3.71 -3.01 24.40
N LEU A 140 2.44 -3.18 24.07
CA LEU A 140 1.33 -2.70 24.87
C LEU A 140 0.72 -3.88 25.62
N PHE A 141 0.78 -3.81 26.95
CA PHE A 141 0.37 -4.94 27.78
C PHE A 141 -0.30 -4.46 29.06
N GLY A 142 -0.99 -5.38 29.73
CA GLY A 142 -1.57 -5.18 31.03
C GLY A 142 -1.45 -6.44 31.90
N ILE A 143 -1.77 -6.30 33.18
CA ILE A 143 -1.88 -7.45 34.09
C ILE A 143 -3.32 -7.95 34.05
N ASP A 144 -3.50 -9.28 33.93
CA ASP A 144 -4.82 -9.90 34.08
C ASP A 144 -5.29 -9.79 35.53
N PRO A 145 -6.37 -9.08 35.83
CA PRO A 145 -6.88 -8.93 37.18
C PRO A 145 -7.23 -10.27 37.86
N ASN A 146 -7.54 -11.31 37.09
CA ASN A 146 -7.88 -12.61 37.63
C ASN A 146 -6.64 -13.45 37.95
N ASN A 147 -5.53 -13.18 37.30
CA ASN A 147 -4.28 -13.95 37.41
C ASN A 147 -3.13 -13.15 38.05
N VAL A 148 -3.39 -11.97 38.63
CA VAL A 148 -2.37 -11.13 39.26
C VAL A 148 -1.57 -11.83 40.34
N ASN A 149 -2.16 -12.79 41.03
CA ASN A 149 -1.45 -13.61 42.06
C ASN A 149 -0.30 -14.43 41.44
N THR A 150 -0.45 -14.91 40.19
CA THR A 150 0.62 -15.60 39.47
C THR A 150 1.78 -14.65 39.16
N VAL A 151 1.47 -13.44 38.70
CA VAL A 151 2.48 -12.39 38.47
C VAL A 151 3.24 -12.08 39.77
N HIS A 152 2.49 -11.92 40.88
CA HIS A 152 3.08 -11.63 42.20
C HIS A 152 3.99 -12.75 42.69
N GLN A 153 3.57 -14.01 42.58
CA GLN A 153 4.34 -15.17 43.02
C GLN A 153 5.65 -15.34 42.27
N ARG A 154 5.60 -15.17 40.95
CA ARG A 154 6.75 -15.45 40.08
C ARG A 154 7.69 -14.27 39.95
N TRP A 155 7.15 -13.07 39.73
CA TRP A 155 7.91 -11.91 39.28
C TRP A 155 7.81 -10.70 40.20
N ARG A 156 6.80 -10.61 41.04
CA ARG A 156 6.49 -9.43 41.86
C ARG A 156 6.43 -8.17 40.96
N THR A 157 6.96 -7.06 41.45
CA THR A 157 7.00 -5.78 40.71
C THR A 157 8.06 -5.73 39.58
N ARG A 158 8.88 -6.78 39.42
CA ARG A 158 9.96 -6.85 38.44
C ARG A 158 9.56 -7.55 37.14
N TYR A 159 8.28 -7.88 36.93
CA TYR A 159 7.77 -8.63 35.78
C TYR A 159 8.19 -8.01 34.43
N VAL A 160 8.34 -6.66 34.33
CA VAL A 160 8.80 -5.99 33.10
C VAL A 160 10.24 -6.36 32.78
N ASN A 161 11.15 -6.23 33.75
CA ASN A 161 12.58 -6.41 33.51
C ASN A 161 13.00 -7.88 33.52
N ASP A 162 12.39 -8.70 34.38
CA ASP A 162 12.79 -10.08 34.59
C ASP A 162 12.06 -11.05 33.66
N PHE A 163 10.86 -10.68 33.14
CA PHE A 163 10.09 -11.54 32.29
C PHE A 163 9.78 -10.91 30.90
N ILE A 164 9.09 -9.76 30.83
CA ILE A 164 8.61 -9.19 29.55
C ILE A 164 9.78 -8.91 28.62
N ARG A 165 10.76 -8.16 29.06
CA ARG A 165 11.93 -7.77 28.27
C ARG A 165 12.72 -8.97 27.72
N PRO A 166 13.19 -9.94 28.52
CA PRO A 166 13.94 -11.08 28.00
C PRO A 166 13.09 -11.99 27.11
N THR A 167 11.81 -12.19 27.45
CA THR A 167 10.89 -13.02 26.67
C THR A 167 10.61 -12.40 25.30
N ALA A 168 10.30 -11.12 25.25
CA ALA A 168 10.08 -10.40 24.00
C ALA A 168 11.33 -10.45 23.09
N ARG A 169 12.51 -10.17 23.66
CA ARG A 169 13.77 -10.28 22.90
C ARG A 169 14.03 -11.70 22.38
N GLY A 170 13.69 -12.72 23.18
CA GLY A 170 13.83 -14.12 22.78
C GLY A 170 12.90 -14.50 21.64
N ILE A 171 11.61 -14.18 21.75
CA ILE A 171 10.59 -14.51 20.76
C ILE A 171 10.83 -13.74 19.45
N VAL A 172 11.14 -12.43 19.53
CA VAL A 172 11.47 -11.65 18.33
C VAL A 172 12.64 -12.27 17.58
N ARG A 173 13.73 -12.67 18.27
CA ARG A 173 14.88 -13.33 17.63
C ARG A 173 14.51 -14.67 17.01
N ASP A 174 13.71 -15.47 17.72
CA ASP A 174 13.31 -16.80 17.25
C ASP A 174 12.44 -16.67 15.98
N VAL A 175 11.45 -15.79 15.98
CA VAL A 175 10.57 -15.59 14.84
C VAL A 175 11.35 -14.99 13.66
N VAL A 176 12.13 -13.92 13.86
CA VAL A 176 12.92 -13.29 12.80
C VAL A 176 13.89 -14.27 12.13
N SER A 177 14.42 -15.24 12.90
CA SER A 177 15.32 -16.26 12.36
C SER A 177 14.67 -17.21 11.35
N ARG A 178 13.36 -17.22 11.23
CA ARG A 178 12.60 -18.03 10.26
C ARG A 178 12.33 -17.32 8.95
N PHE A 179 12.47 -16.01 8.91
CA PHE A 179 12.22 -15.17 7.73
C PHE A 179 13.52 -14.80 7.03
N ARG A 180 13.43 -14.56 5.72
CA ARG A 180 14.53 -13.98 4.95
C ARG A 180 14.55 -12.46 5.09
N ALA A 181 15.73 -11.86 5.02
CA ALA A 181 15.86 -10.41 5.10
C ALA A 181 15.05 -9.68 3.99
N GLU A 182 15.04 -10.26 2.79
CA GLU A 182 14.30 -9.74 1.64
C GLU A 182 12.77 -9.79 1.86
N GLU A 183 12.26 -10.84 2.53
CA GLU A 183 10.84 -10.96 2.88
C GLU A 183 10.43 -9.90 3.91
N ILE A 184 11.27 -9.69 4.94
CA ILE A 184 11.03 -8.67 5.97
C ILE A 184 11.08 -7.26 5.37
N TYR A 185 12.01 -7.02 4.45
CA TYR A 185 12.14 -5.72 3.77
C TYR A 185 10.95 -5.45 2.83
N GLY A 186 10.38 -6.50 2.23
CA GLY A 186 9.25 -6.45 1.32
C GLY A 186 7.88 -6.61 1.98
N GLY A 187 7.06 -7.52 1.46
CA GLY A 187 5.67 -7.73 1.88
C GLY A 187 5.46 -8.66 3.09
N GLY A 188 6.49 -9.39 3.53
CA GLY A 188 6.37 -10.39 4.62
C GLY A 188 6.44 -9.82 6.03
N ARG A 189 6.61 -8.50 6.17
CA ARG A 189 6.69 -7.83 7.47
C ARG A 189 5.46 -8.09 8.33
N GLY A 190 4.25 -8.00 7.77
CA GLY A 190 3.01 -8.22 8.51
C GLY A 190 2.90 -9.64 9.06
N GLU A 191 3.27 -10.66 8.28
CA GLU A 191 3.27 -12.06 8.73
C GLU A 191 4.28 -12.31 9.86
N MET A 192 5.42 -11.65 9.80
CA MET A 192 6.41 -11.67 10.88
C MET A 192 5.86 -11.03 12.17
N GLU A 193 5.24 -9.86 12.07
CA GLU A 193 4.61 -9.14 13.18
C GLU A 193 3.52 -9.98 13.84
N ASP A 194 2.60 -10.56 13.05
CA ASP A 194 1.54 -11.45 13.51
C ASP A 194 2.10 -12.69 14.22
N SER A 195 3.17 -13.27 13.69
CA SER A 195 3.84 -14.43 14.28
C SER A 195 4.50 -14.11 15.63
N ILE A 196 5.11 -12.93 15.75
CA ILE A 196 5.70 -12.44 17.00
C ILE A 196 4.59 -12.18 18.01
N GLN A 197 3.52 -11.50 17.60
CA GLN A 197 2.39 -11.17 18.46
C GLN A 197 1.74 -12.44 19.03
N ALA A 198 1.41 -13.40 18.18
CA ALA A 198 0.78 -14.64 18.61
C ALA A 198 1.65 -15.45 19.61
N ALA A 199 2.95 -15.52 19.34
CA ALA A 199 3.88 -16.23 20.22
C ALA A 199 4.06 -15.51 21.57
N LEU A 200 4.11 -14.18 21.58
CA LEU A 200 4.19 -13.38 22.79
C LEU A 200 2.90 -13.44 23.59
N GLU A 201 1.74 -13.32 22.94
CA GLU A 201 0.43 -13.40 23.59
C GLU A 201 0.27 -14.71 24.35
N ALA A 202 0.55 -15.84 23.69
CA ALA A 202 0.49 -17.15 24.31
C ALA A 202 1.42 -17.25 25.54
N ARG A 203 2.65 -16.75 25.42
CA ARG A 203 3.64 -16.82 26.49
C ARG A 203 3.32 -15.91 27.66
N MET A 204 2.80 -14.72 27.40
CA MET A 204 2.41 -13.74 28.43
C MET A 204 1.16 -14.20 29.19
N ALA A 205 0.19 -14.80 28.48
CA ALA A 205 -1.02 -15.34 29.10
C ALA A 205 -0.73 -16.44 30.16
N GLU A 206 0.27 -17.29 29.91
CA GLU A 206 0.73 -18.30 30.89
C GLU A 206 1.22 -17.70 32.22
N GLU A 207 1.70 -16.47 32.18
CA GLU A 207 2.24 -15.75 33.33
C GLU A 207 1.25 -14.74 33.94
N GLY A 208 0.02 -14.69 33.46
CA GLY A 208 -1.02 -13.80 33.97
C GLY A 208 -0.92 -12.35 33.41
N LEU A 209 -0.32 -12.18 32.25
CA LEU A 209 -0.20 -10.92 31.56
C LEU A 209 -1.02 -10.98 30.27
N ILE A 210 -1.58 -9.82 29.85
CA ILE A 210 -2.33 -9.67 28.61
C ILE A 210 -1.50 -8.81 27.67
N LEU A 211 -1.14 -9.34 26.51
CA LEU A 211 -0.60 -8.53 25.40
C LEU A 211 -1.78 -7.90 24.66
N THR A 212 -1.82 -6.58 24.61
CA THR A 212 -2.86 -5.86 23.86
C THR A 212 -2.45 -5.65 22.43
N ASP A 213 -1.18 -5.27 22.22
CA ASP A 213 -0.66 -4.99 20.89
C ASP A 213 0.88 -5.10 20.86
N LEU A 214 1.41 -5.40 19.67
CA LEU A 214 2.83 -5.42 19.37
C LEU A 214 3.10 -4.53 18.18
N LEU A 215 3.92 -3.51 18.35
CA LEU A 215 4.29 -2.57 17.31
C LEU A 215 5.78 -2.74 16.98
N VAL A 216 6.08 -3.24 15.79
CA VAL A 216 7.43 -3.17 15.23
C VAL A 216 7.58 -1.79 14.59
N ARG A 217 8.34 -0.90 15.23
CA ARG A 217 8.45 0.52 14.84
C ARG A 217 9.41 0.71 13.69
N ASP A 218 10.62 0.22 13.84
CA ASP A 218 11.68 0.35 12.86
C ASP A 218 12.45 -0.95 12.68
N ILE A 219 12.91 -1.20 11.46
CA ILE A 219 13.68 -2.37 11.09
C ILE A 219 14.91 -1.90 10.33
N ASN A 220 16.05 -1.94 11.00
CA ASN A 220 17.31 -1.49 10.46
C ASN A 220 18.17 -2.68 10.00
N PHE A 221 18.50 -2.71 8.71
CA PHE A 221 19.41 -3.67 8.12
C PHE A 221 20.85 -3.14 8.11
N SER A 222 21.81 -4.02 7.82
CA SER A 222 23.17 -3.58 7.60
C SER A 222 23.26 -2.68 6.36
N GLN A 223 24.16 -1.71 6.39
CA GLN A 223 24.37 -0.79 5.26
C GLN A 223 24.68 -1.53 3.96
N GLN A 224 25.51 -2.57 4.03
CA GLN A 224 25.85 -3.40 2.87
C GLN A 224 24.63 -4.11 2.26
N PHE A 225 23.70 -4.57 3.10
CA PHE A 225 22.45 -5.19 2.62
C PHE A 225 21.54 -4.16 1.94
N THR A 226 21.39 -2.99 2.55
CA THR A 226 20.57 -1.91 1.99
C THR A 226 21.10 -1.47 0.62
N GLU A 227 22.42 -1.26 0.50
CA GLU A 227 23.06 -0.92 -0.77
C GLU A 227 22.90 -2.01 -1.83
N ALA A 228 23.01 -3.29 -1.44
CA ALA A 228 22.79 -4.41 -2.36
C ALA A 228 21.34 -4.51 -2.87
N ILE A 229 20.36 -4.29 -2.00
CA ILE A 229 18.93 -4.27 -2.37
C ILE A 229 18.64 -3.07 -3.29
N GLU A 230 19.17 -1.88 -2.99
CA GLU A 230 19.00 -0.71 -3.86
C GLU A 230 19.58 -0.96 -5.26
N GLN A 231 20.78 -1.54 -5.37
CA GLN A 231 21.37 -1.90 -6.65
C GLN A 231 20.54 -2.95 -7.40
N ALA A 232 20.04 -3.97 -6.70
CA ALA A 232 19.17 -4.99 -7.29
C ALA A 232 17.86 -4.38 -7.80
N GLN A 233 17.25 -3.46 -7.06
CA GLN A 233 16.04 -2.75 -7.48
C GLN A 233 16.28 -1.86 -8.71
N ILE A 234 17.41 -1.14 -8.74
CA ILE A 234 17.80 -0.33 -9.91
C ILE A 234 17.96 -1.22 -11.13
N ALA A 235 18.71 -2.33 -11.02
CA ALA A 235 18.91 -3.27 -12.12
C ALA A 235 17.60 -3.90 -12.60
N GLN A 236 16.70 -4.25 -11.69
CA GLN A 236 15.37 -4.78 -12.03
C GLN A 236 14.52 -3.73 -12.76
N GLN A 237 14.53 -2.47 -12.30
CA GLN A 237 13.81 -1.39 -12.98
C GLN A 237 14.38 -1.11 -14.38
N GLU A 238 15.71 -1.16 -14.53
CA GLU A 238 16.34 -0.98 -15.84
C GLU A 238 15.99 -2.11 -16.80
N ALA A 239 16.00 -3.37 -16.32
CA ALA A 239 15.57 -4.52 -17.11
C ALA A 239 14.10 -4.41 -17.53
N GLU A 240 13.23 -3.96 -16.64
CA GLU A 240 11.81 -3.77 -16.97
C GLU A 240 11.60 -2.62 -17.97
N ARG A 241 12.31 -1.50 -17.80
CA ARG A 241 12.29 -0.41 -18.79
C ARG A 241 12.79 -0.85 -20.15
N ALA A 242 13.84 -1.69 -20.20
CA ALA A 242 14.35 -2.25 -21.45
C ALA A 242 13.31 -3.17 -22.11
N ARG A 243 12.63 -4.03 -21.36
CA ARG A 243 11.53 -4.88 -21.86
C ARG A 243 10.38 -4.05 -22.43
N LEU A 244 9.94 -3.04 -21.70
CA LEU A 244 8.87 -2.14 -22.16
C LEU A 244 9.26 -1.39 -23.43
N ARG A 245 10.52 -0.93 -23.53
CA ARG A 245 11.05 -0.26 -24.74
C ARG A 245 11.04 -1.19 -25.95
N VAL A 246 11.48 -2.45 -25.78
CA VAL A 246 11.43 -3.45 -26.87
C VAL A 246 9.97 -3.71 -27.29
N GLN A 247 9.05 -3.82 -26.35
CA GLN A 247 7.64 -3.99 -26.65
C GLN A 247 7.06 -2.78 -27.40
N GLN A 248 7.40 -1.56 -26.98
CA GLN A 248 6.99 -0.34 -27.66
C GLN A 248 7.51 -0.29 -29.10
N ILE A 249 8.81 -0.56 -29.33
CA ILE A 249 9.40 -0.59 -30.69
C ILE A 249 8.72 -1.66 -31.55
N ARG A 250 8.37 -2.83 -31.01
CA ARG A 250 7.62 -3.85 -31.75
C ARG A 250 6.24 -3.34 -32.16
N GLN A 251 5.50 -2.71 -31.25
CA GLN A 251 4.19 -2.14 -31.55
C GLN A 251 4.27 -1.02 -32.59
N GLU A 252 5.26 -0.13 -32.50
CA GLU A 252 5.51 0.92 -33.49
C GLU A 252 5.83 0.34 -34.88
N ALA A 253 6.68 -0.71 -34.93
CA ALA A 253 6.99 -1.38 -36.18
C ALA A 253 5.76 -2.08 -36.80
N GLU A 254 4.90 -2.69 -35.99
CA GLU A 254 3.63 -3.27 -36.45
C GLU A 254 2.67 -2.19 -36.96
N GLN A 255 2.56 -1.06 -36.29
CA GLN A 255 1.75 0.08 -36.73
C GLN A 255 2.24 0.62 -38.08
N VAL A 256 3.56 0.82 -38.23
CA VAL A 256 4.15 1.29 -39.47
C VAL A 256 3.90 0.31 -40.63
N ARG A 257 4.05 -1.00 -40.37
CA ARG A 257 3.73 -2.06 -41.35
C ARG A 257 2.25 -2.03 -41.74
N ALA A 258 1.35 -1.99 -40.76
CA ALA A 258 -0.08 -1.95 -41.00
C ALA A 258 -0.49 -0.68 -41.78
N GLN A 259 0.12 0.46 -41.44
CA GLN A 259 -0.11 1.73 -42.16
C GLN A 259 0.38 1.66 -43.63
N ALA A 260 1.59 1.14 -43.85
CA ALA A 260 2.13 0.97 -45.19
C ALA A 260 1.27 0.01 -46.04
N GLN A 261 0.79 -1.07 -45.44
CA GLN A 261 -0.10 -2.04 -46.06
C GLN A 261 -1.46 -1.40 -46.40
N GLY A 262 -2.04 -0.66 -45.46
CA GLY A 262 -3.27 0.10 -45.69
C GLY A 262 -3.14 1.16 -46.80
N GLN A 263 -2.01 1.86 -46.88
CA GLN A 263 -1.72 2.81 -47.97
C GLN A 263 -1.61 2.12 -49.32
N ARG A 264 -0.91 0.97 -49.38
CA ARG A 264 -0.81 0.15 -50.58
C ARG A 264 -2.18 -0.29 -51.07
N ASP A 265 -2.97 -0.87 -50.15
CA ASP A 265 -4.30 -1.41 -50.47
C ASP A 265 -5.28 -0.28 -50.88
N ALA A 266 -5.18 0.89 -50.26
CA ALA A 266 -5.95 2.08 -50.65
C ALA A 266 -5.52 2.61 -52.03
N THR A 267 -4.24 2.54 -52.40
CA THR A 267 -3.75 2.96 -53.73
C THR A 267 -4.24 2.01 -54.80
N ILE A 268 -4.16 0.69 -54.54
CA ILE A 268 -4.69 -0.35 -55.47
C ILE A 268 -6.19 -0.15 -55.66
N ALA A 269 -6.96 -0.02 -54.57
CA ALA A 269 -8.40 0.14 -54.66
C ALA A 269 -8.81 1.43 -55.40
N ARG A 270 -8.04 2.52 -55.26
CA ARG A 270 -8.27 3.76 -56.09
C ARG A 270 -8.01 3.51 -57.56
N ALA A 271 -6.87 2.89 -57.88
CA ALA A 271 -6.53 2.60 -59.28
C ALA A 271 -7.54 1.66 -59.95
N GLU A 272 -8.01 0.64 -59.25
CA GLU A 272 -9.08 -0.26 -59.70
C GLU A 272 -10.41 0.50 -59.89
N GLY A 273 -10.77 1.36 -58.91
CA GLY A 273 -11.96 2.19 -59.00
C GLY A 273 -11.93 3.19 -60.18
N GLU A 274 -10.78 3.81 -60.41
CA GLU A 274 -10.57 4.70 -61.57
C GLU A 274 -10.65 3.94 -62.88
N ALA A 275 -9.99 2.80 -62.97
CA ALA A 275 -10.07 1.96 -64.17
C ALA A 275 -11.51 1.52 -64.45
N GLN A 276 -12.23 1.12 -63.41
CA GLN A 276 -13.63 0.70 -63.55
C GLN A 276 -14.57 1.86 -63.93
N ALA A 277 -14.31 3.07 -63.39
CA ALA A 277 -15.01 4.27 -63.75
C ALA A 277 -14.78 4.69 -65.21
N ILE A 278 -13.54 4.54 -65.70
CA ILE A 278 -13.21 4.80 -67.13
C ILE A 278 -13.96 3.79 -68.01
N ILE A 279 -13.94 2.51 -67.70
CA ILE A 279 -14.63 1.48 -68.46
C ILE A 279 -16.16 1.75 -68.47
N LEU A 280 -16.76 2.06 -67.35
CA LEU A 280 -18.18 2.37 -67.24
C LEU A 280 -18.56 3.62 -68.04
N ARG A 281 -17.71 4.67 -68.01
CA ARG A 281 -17.92 5.87 -68.83
C ARG A 281 -17.85 5.54 -70.33
N ALA A 282 -16.81 4.80 -70.74
CA ALA A 282 -16.65 4.42 -72.12
C ALA A 282 -17.82 3.56 -72.66
N GLN A 283 -18.31 2.63 -71.81
CA GLN A 283 -19.49 1.84 -72.12
C GLN A 283 -20.75 2.72 -72.26
N ALA A 284 -20.95 3.65 -71.32
CA ALA A 284 -22.09 4.58 -71.37
C ALA A 284 -22.04 5.49 -72.55
N GLU A 285 -20.86 6.03 -72.90
CA GLU A 285 -20.65 6.85 -74.12
C GLU A 285 -20.88 6.06 -75.39
N ALA A 286 -20.37 4.82 -75.45
CA ALA A 286 -20.59 3.92 -76.57
C ALA A 286 -22.08 3.62 -76.79
N GLU A 287 -22.79 3.34 -75.67
CA GLU A 287 -24.24 3.10 -75.74
C GLU A 287 -25.02 4.35 -76.15
N ALA A 288 -24.63 5.51 -75.59
CA ALA A 288 -25.21 6.82 -75.98
C ALA A 288 -25.00 7.12 -77.49
N LEU A 289 -23.76 6.90 -77.95
CA LEU A 289 -23.46 7.07 -79.38
C LEU A 289 -24.22 6.07 -80.25
N ARG A 290 -24.39 4.82 -79.83
CA ARG A 290 -25.19 3.83 -80.50
C ARG A 290 -26.66 4.24 -80.63
N LEU A 291 -27.24 4.73 -79.52
CA LEU A 291 -28.61 5.25 -79.54
C LEU A 291 -28.75 6.48 -80.44
N VAL A 292 -27.78 7.41 -80.34
CA VAL A 292 -27.75 8.59 -81.20
C VAL A 292 -27.65 8.17 -82.67
N SER A 293 -26.75 7.26 -83.08
CA SER A 293 -26.60 6.76 -84.45
C SER A 293 -27.86 6.09 -84.97
N GLN A 294 -28.56 5.32 -84.13
CA GLN A 294 -29.86 4.72 -84.47
C GLN A 294 -30.93 5.80 -84.74
N GLN A 295 -31.00 6.84 -83.96
CA GLN A 295 -31.90 7.96 -84.14
C GLN A 295 -31.58 8.79 -85.43
N ILE A 296 -30.31 9.00 -85.71
CA ILE A 296 -29.83 9.67 -86.87
C ILE A 296 -30.16 8.85 -88.15
N ALA A 297 -29.97 7.52 -88.11
CA ALA A 297 -30.31 6.64 -89.22
C ALA A 297 -31.83 6.64 -89.46
N ALA A 298 -32.66 6.77 -88.43
CA ALA A 298 -34.09 6.91 -88.60
C ALA A 298 -34.55 8.30 -89.09
N ASN A 299 -33.77 9.36 -88.86
CA ASN A 299 -34.15 10.74 -89.15
C ASN A 299 -32.87 11.58 -89.44
N PRO A 300 -32.39 11.63 -90.72
CA PRO A 300 -31.16 12.33 -91.08
C PRO A 300 -31.18 13.86 -90.83
N SER A 301 -32.32 14.47 -90.69
CA SER A 301 -32.44 15.89 -90.34
C SER A 301 -32.07 16.25 -88.92
N LEU A 302 -31.93 15.23 -88.00
CA LEU A 302 -31.50 15.42 -86.64
C LEU A 302 -30.05 15.90 -86.54
N ILE A 303 -29.20 15.58 -87.51
CA ILE A 303 -27.80 16.06 -87.55
C ILE A 303 -27.78 17.58 -87.65
N GLN A 304 -28.62 18.15 -88.48
CA GLN A 304 -28.70 19.61 -88.68
C GLN A 304 -29.22 20.31 -87.41
N TYR A 305 -30.20 19.69 -86.70
CA TYR A 305 -30.73 20.21 -85.45
C TYR A 305 -29.69 20.17 -84.34
N GLN A 306 -28.97 19.06 -84.15
CA GLN A 306 -27.95 18.90 -83.15
C GLN A 306 -26.73 19.79 -83.41
N TYR A 307 -26.36 20.03 -84.69
CA TYR A 307 -25.32 20.98 -85.06
C TYR A 307 -25.73 22.41 -84.71
N ILE A 308 -26.97 22.80 -84.99
CA ILE A 308 -27.49 24.12 -84.63
C ILE A 308 -27.56 24.26 -83.07
N GLN A 309 -27.92 23.24 -82.34
CA GLN A 309 -27.97 23.27 -80.91
C GLN A 309 -26.56 23.34 -80.22
N SER A 310 -25.59 22.66 -80.81
CA SER A 310 -24.19 22.74 -80.35
C SER A 310 -23.52 24.08 -80.68
N LEU A 311 -23.97 24.75 -81.74
CA LEU A 311 -23.52 26.09 -82.06
C LEU A 311 -24.15 27.17 -81.19
N SER A 312 -25.37 26.94 -80.64
CA SER A 312 -26.12 27.97 -79.91
C SER A 312 -25.49 28.42 -78.65
N ASP A 313 -24.70 27.55 -78.02
CA ASP A 313 -24.11 27.84 -76.69
C ASP A 313 -22.78 28.60 -76.75
N ASN A 314 -22.06 28.61 -77.92
CA ASN A 314 -20.72 29.17 -77.98
C ASN A 314 -20.50 30.22 -79.04
N VAL A 315 -21.49 30.50 -79.92
CA VAL A 315 -21.30 31.47 -81.00
C VAL A 315 -22.35 32.58 -80.98
N ARG A 316 -21.92 33.75 -80.56
CA ARG A 316 -22.80 34.96 -80.51
C ARG A 316 -23.16 35.60 -81.79
N LEU A 317 -22.40 35.46 -82.82
CA LEU A 317 -22.70 35.91 -84.18
C LEU A 317 -21.68 35.36 -85.19
N VAL A 318 -22.12 34.62 -86.24
CA VAL A 318 -21.27 34.34 -87.39
C VAL A 318 -21.89 35.05 -88.57
N MET A 319 -21.26 36.12 -89.02
CA MET A 319 -21.60 36.75 -90.31
C MET A 319 -20.84 36.00 -91.38
N VAL A 320 -21.57 35.26 -92.22
CA VAL A 320 -20.99 34.61 -93.40
C VAL A 320 -21.26 35.52 -94.64
N PRO A 321 -20.22 36.03 -95.26
CA PRO A 321 -20.40 36.79 -96.49
C PRO A 321 -20.94 35.84 -97.56
N THR A 322 -21.93 36.31 -98.36
CA THR A 322 -22.70 35.58 -99.39
C THR A 322 -21.88 35.08 -100.57
N ASN A 323 -20.58 35.35 -100.63
CA ASN A 323 -19.74 34.96 -101.76
C ASN A 323 -18.56 34.07 -101.42
N SER A 324 -18.58 33.38 -100.29
CA SER A 324 -17.54 32.38 -99.92
C SER A 324 -17.98 31.01 -100.42
N PRO A 325 -17.17 30.30 -101.22
CA PRO A 325 -17.43 28.92 -101.52
C PRO A 325 -17.32 28.11 -100.23
N PHE A 326 -18.40 27.51 -99.78
CA PHE A 326 -18.39 26.60 -98.67
C PHE A 326 -17.47 25.43 -99.00
N LEU A 327 -16.37 25.33 -98.25
CA LEU A 327 -15.37 24.27 -98.39
C LEU A 327 -15.87 22.90 -97.79
N PHE A 328 -17.09 22.84 -97.38
CA PHE A 328 -17.68 21.60 -96.87
C PHE A 328 -18.94 21.25 -97.66
N ASP A 329 -18.76 20.37 -98.65
CA ASP A 329 -19.87 19.71 -99.31
C ASP A 329 -20.40 18.60 -98.40
N PHE A 330 -21.51 18.92 -97.77
CA PHE A 330 -22.18 17.96 -96.87
C PHE A 330 -22.77 16.76 -97.63
N ALA A 331 -22.85 16.82 -98.96
CA ALA A 331 -23.30 15.71 -99.76
C ALA A 331 -22.23 14.61 -99.91
N SER A 332 -20.93 14.99 -99.78
CA SER A 332 -19.83 14.02 -99.81
C SER A 332 -19.65 13.18 -98.54
N LEU A 333 -20.24 13.65 -97.45
CA LEU A 333 -20.20 12.86 -96.15
C LEU A 333 -21.27 11.75 -96.12
N ALA A 334 -22.16 11.70 -97.07
CA ALA A 334 -23.19 10.67 -97.21
C ALA A 334 -22.83 9.57 -98.22
N ASP A 335 -21.58 9.54 -98.73
CA ASP A 335 -21.12 8.49 -99.60
C ASP A 335 -20.75 7.22 -98.79
N PRO A 336 -21.48 6.13 -98.96
CA PRO A 336 -21.20 4.91 -98.19
C PRO A 336 -19.90 4.18 -98.61
N ARG A 337 -19.03 4.79 -99.46
CA ARG A 337 -17.77 4.22 -99.93
C ARG A 337 -16.51 4.77 -99.25
N LEU A 338 -16.64 5.66 -98.26
CA LEU A 338 -15.48 6.06 -97.52
C LEU A 338 -15.21 4.95 -96.43
N ASP A 339 -14.32 4.03 -96.84
CA ASP A 339 -13.72 3.09 -95.90
C ASP A 339 -12.92 3.94 -94.89
N PHE A 340 -13.52 4.13 -93.71
CA PHE A 340 -12.78 4.65 -92.55
C PHE A 340 -11.79 3.56 -92.15
N ILE A 341 -10.52 3.69 -92.55
CA ILE A 341 -9.42 2.94 -91.94
C ILE A 341 -9.31 3.50 -90.55
N ALA A 342 -9.84 2.76 -89.56
CA ALA A 342 -9.61 3.10 -88.19
C ALA A 342 -8.10 3.10 -87.97
N PRO A 343 -7.51 4.12 -87.27
CA PRO A 343 -6.11 4.08 -86.93
C PRO A 343 -5.88 2.83 -86.03
N GLU A 344 -4.90 2.04 -86.39
CA GLU A 344 -4.46 0.89 -85.66
C GLU A 344 -4.05 1.37 -84.26
N VAL A 345 -4.87 1.09 -83.27
CA VAL A 345 -4.56 1.36 -81.87
C VAL A 345 -3.44 0.37 -81.50
N PRO A 346 -2.23 0.86 -81.19
CA PRO A 346 -1.16 -0.03 -80.79
C PRO A 346 -1.68 -0.84 -79.62
N GLU A 347 -1.56 -2.18 -79.64
CA GLU A 347 -1.86 -3.05 -78.50
C GLU A 347 -1.06 -2.52 -77.29
N PRO A 348 -1.71 -2.35 -76.11
CA PRO A 348 -0.98 -1.94 -74.94
C PRO A 348 0.11 -3.01 -74.67
N GLU A 349 1.36 -2.60 -74.74
CA GLU A 349 2.51 -3.42 -74.36
C GLU A 349 2.28 -3.84 -72.97
N LEU A 350 1.84 -5.11 -72.79
CA LEU A 350 1.72 -5.74 -71.49
C LEU A 350 3.12 -5.70 -70.90
N LEU A 351 3.31 -4.79 -69.92
CA LEU A 351 4.49 -4.77 -69.08
C LEU A 351 4.77 -6.22 -68.66
N ALA A 352 5.94 -6.71 -69.06
CA ALA A 352 6.38 -8.06 -68.73
C ALA A 352 6.16 -8.33 -67.24
N PRO A 353 5.62 -9.49 -66.83
CA PRO A 353 5.44 -9.83 -65.44
C PRO A 353 6.78 -9.65 -64.73
N ILE A 354 6.77 -8.93 -63.61
CA ILE A 354 7.93 -8.75 -62.70
C ILE A 354 8.48 -10.15 -62.43
N PRO A 355 9.78 -10.41 -62.68
CA PRO A 355 10.35 -11.74 -62.45
C PRO A 355 10.21 -12.08 -60.96
N PRO A 356 9.88 -13.35 -60.59
CA PRO A 356 9.64 -13.80 -59.23
C PRO A 356 10.92 -13.92 -58.39
N ASP A 357 11.99 -13.24 -58.70
CA ASP A 357 13.30 -13.39 -58.06
C ASP A 357 13.76 -12.07 -57.37
N VAL A 358 12.87 -11.52 -56.54
CA VAL A 358 13.34 -10.70 -55.43
C VAL A 358 13.34 -11.64 -54.23
N THR A 359 14.46 -12.29 -53.99
CA THR A 359 14.74 -13.02 -52.74
C THR A 359 14.60 -12.01 -51.57
N VAL A 360 13.45 -12.07 -50.92
CA VAL A 360 13.26 -11.41 -49.62
C VAL A 360 14.27 -12.05 -48.66
N PRO A 361 15.22 -11.31 -48.07
CA PRO A 361 16.12 -11.90 -47.08
C PRO A 361 15.30 -12.57 -45.98
N PRO A 362 15.73 -13.75 -45.47
CA PRO A 362 15.00 -14.45 -44.43
C PRO A 362 14.84 -13.57 -43.20
N PRO A 363 13.73 -13.67 -42.45
CA PRO A 363 13.53 -12.91 -41.23
C PRO A 363 14.72 -13.15 -40.31
N ILE A 364 15.29 -12.06 -39.79
CA ILE A 364 16.38 -12.12 -38.80
C ILE A 364 15.82 -12.84 -37.58
N ASP A 365 16.33 -14.03 -37.31
CA ASP A 365 16.02 -14.83 -36.13
C ASP A 365 16.76 -14.20 -34.94
N PHE A 366 16.04 -13.47 -34.12
CA PHE A 366 16.56 -12.79 -32.92
C PHE A 366 16.75 -13.74 -31.73
N ASP A 367 16.46 -15.04 -31.86
CA ASP A 367 16.62 -16.02 -30.79
C ASP A 367 18.03 -16.65 -30.70
N GLN A 368 18.93 -16.30 -31.60
CA GLN A 368 20.33 -16.70 -31.48
C GLN A 368 21.13 -15.62 -30.74
N ALA A 369 21.20 -15.79 -29.42
CA ALA A 369 22.17 -15.07 -28.61
C ALA A 369 23.59 -15.35 -29.12
N PRO A 370 24.47 -14.35 -29.26
CA PRO A 370 25.87 -14.58 -29.64
C PRO A 370 26.54 -15.35 -28.50
N THR A 371 26.91 -16.60 -28.77
CA THR A 371 27.84 -17.36 -27.94
C THR A 371 29.20 -16.68 -28.04
N THR A 372 29.52 -15.86 -27.03
CA THR A 372 30.90 -15.38 -26.82
C THR A 372 31.78 -16.58 -26.48
N SER A 373 32.44 -17.14 -27.49
CA SER A 373 33.62 -18.00 -27.30
C SER A 373 34.75 -17.11 -26.81
N GLY A 374 35.22 -17.41 -25.59
CA GLY A 374 36.32 -16.73 -24.98
C GLY A 374 37.67 -16.92 -25.71
N ASN A 375 38.53 -15.97 -25.51
CA ASN A 375 39.97 -16.14 -25.39
C ASN A 375 40.48 -15.13 -24.33
#